data_d44ccc7b1eb545793055b1f3f2c42f00
#
_entry.id   d44ccc7b1eb545793055b1f3f2c42f00
#
_cell.length_a   1.000
_cell.length_b   1.000
_cell.length_c   1.000
_cell.angle_alpha   90.00
_cell.angle_beta   90.00
_cell.angle_gamma   90.00
#
_symmetry.space_group_name_H-M   'P 1'
#
loop_
_entity.id
_entity.type
_entity.pdbx_description
1 polymer ?
#
loop_
_entity_poly.entity_id
_entity_poly.type
_entity_poly.pdbx_seq_one_letter_code
_entity_poly.pdbx_strand_id
1 'polypeptide(L)'
;FFLDYFACGKLDVDTAAAVVKGIAAGCEASGCALIGGETAEMPGMYPAGEYDLAGFAVVVVEKSKILSGAEIQAGDVVLGLASNGVHSNGFSLVRKCIDRAGAACPETLDGQPFRAALMAPTRLYVKPVLEVLKDQPIKALAHITGGGLTENIPRVLPAGLGVDLQRSAWPQTELFAWLQQTAGIDESEMNRTFNNGIGMVAIVPAAQAGAVQDAFTALGEQAYAIGTVVTTDRATPVIVHT
;
A
#
# COMPACT_ATOMS: atom_id res chain seq x y z
N PHE A 1 15.27 8.68 -9.81
CA PHE A 1 16.32 8.23 -8.89
C PHE A 1 15.86 8.31 -7.45
N PHE A 2 16.56 7.63 -6.56
CA PHE A 2 16.30 7.58 -5.14
C PHE A 2 17.55 7.98 -4.36
N LEU A 3 17.35 8.67 -3.26
CA LEU A 3 18.35 8.99 -2.26
C LEU A 3 17.85 8.47 -0.92
N ASP A 4 18.69 7.75 -0.19
CA ASP A 4 18.35 7.25 1.13
C ASP A 4 18.92 8.14 2.24
N TYR A 5 18.35 8.02 3.42
CA TYR A 5 18.84 8.61 4.65
C TYR A 5 18.74 7.58 5.77
N PHE A 6 19.86 7.33 6.41
CA PHE A 6 19.97 6.43 7.55
C PHE A 6 20.50 7.21 8.75
N ALA A 7 19.72 7.30 9.83
CA ALA A 7 20.12 7.97 11.06
C ALA A 7 20.10 6.99 12.23
N CYS A 8 21.11 7.03 13.11
CA CYS A 8 21.22 6.17 14.28
C CYS A 8 21.95 6.87 15.43
N GLY A 9 21.87 6.29 16.64
CA GLY A 9 22.62 6.79 17.80
C GLY A 9 24.09 6.44 17.71
N LYS A 10 24.38 5.20 17.29
CA LYS A 10 25.73 4.68 17.01
C LYS A 10 25.65 3.74 15.82
N LEU A 11 26.53 3.92 14.86
CA LEU A 11 26.53 3.12 13.65
C LEU A 11 26.94 1.67 13.96
N ASP A 12 26.05 0.74 13.61
CA ASP A 12 26.35 -0.67 13.41
C ASP A 12 26.45 -0.93 11.91
N VAL A 13 27.65 -1.26 11.43
CA VAL A 13 27.95 -1.37 10.00
C VAL A 13 27.17 -2.50 9.34
N ASP A 14 26.98 -3.63 10.03
CA ASP A 14 26.30 -4.79 9.49
C ASP A 14 24.79 -4.51 9.33
N THR A 15 24.19 -3.88 10.32
CA THR A 15 22.79 -3.43 10.26
C THR A 15 22.58 -2.41 9.15
N ALA A 16 23.43 -1.38 9.06
CA ALA A 16 23.34 -0.37 8.02
C ALA A 16 23.51 -0.96 6.61
N ALA A 17 24.48 -1.85 6.44
CA ALA A 17 24.71 -2.55 5.17
C ALA A 17 23.49 -3.40 4.77
N ALA A 18 22.85 -4.10 5.72
CA ALA A 18 21.63 -4.88 5.46
C ALA A 18 20.47 -3.99 5.02
N VAL A 19 20.29 -2.83 5.67
CA VAL A 19 19.25 -1.85 5.32
C VAL A 19 19.48 -1.27 3.93
N VAL A 20 20.68 -0.76 3.64
CA VAL A 20 21.02 -0.19 2.33
C VAL A 20 20.87 -1.23 1.22
N LYS A 21 21.23 -2.50 1.48
CA LYS A 21 21.01 -3.60 0.55
C LYS A 21 19.52 -3.84 0.25
N GLY A 22 18.67 -3.73 1.28
CA GLY A 22 17.21 -3.78 1.10
C GLY A 22 16.67 -2.62 0.26
N ILE A 23 17.16 -1.40 0.50
CA ILE A 23 16.81 -0.20 -0.29
C ILE A 23 17.26 -0.39 -1.75
N ALA A 24 18.49 -0.84 -1.98
CA ALA A 24 19.01 -1.11 -3.32
C ALA A 24 18.17 -2.14 -4.07
N ALA A 25 17.77 -3.23 -3.41
CA ALA A 25 16.90 -4.25 -4.00
C ALA A 25 15.51 -3.67 -4.39
N GLY A 26 14.94 -2.82 -3.54
CA GLY A 26 13.68 -2.11 -3.85
C GLY A 26 13.82 -1.16 -5.05
N CYS A 27 14.93 -0.43 -5.12
CA CYS A 27 15.24 0.45 -6.25
C CYS A 27 15.41 -0.33 -7.57
N GLU A 28 16.15 -1.42 -7.56
CA GLU A 28 16.34 -2.30 -8.71
C GLU A 28 15.00 -2.90 -9.19
N ALA A 29 14.22 -3.43 -8.26
CA ALA A 29 12.90 -3.99 -8.56
C ALA A 29 11.95 -2.95 -9.15
N SER A 30 12.04 -1.68 -8.72
CA SER A 30 11.23 -0.57 -9.24
C SER A 30 11.80 0.05 -10.52
N GLY A 31 13.03 -0.31 -10.93
CA GLY A 31 13.70 0.35 -12.05
C GLY A 31 14.19 1.77 -11.73
N CYS A 32 14.44 2.06 -10.44
CA CYS A 32 14.88 3.34 -9.93
C CYS A 32 16.37 3.27 -9.56
N ALA A 33 17.19 4.24 -9.97
CA ALA A 33 18.59 4.28 -9.61
C ALA A 33 18.76 4.78 -8.17
N LEU A 34 19.40 4.01 -7.31
CA LEU A 34 19.92 4.50 -6.02
C LEU A 34 21.24 5.22 -6.29
N ILE A 35 21.25 6.55 -6.21
CA ILE A 35 22.40 7.37 -6.63
C ILE A 35 23.23 7.91 -5.47
N GLY A 36 22.77 7.73 -4.23
CA GLY A 36 23.44 8.19 -3.03
C GLY A 36 22.49 8.30 -1.86
N GLY A 37 22.97 8.97 -0.84
CA GLY A 37 22.23 9.18 0.39
C GLY A 37 23.12 9.78 1.46
N GLU A 38 22.67 9.69 2.71
CA GLU A 38 23.40 10.18 3.88
C GLU A 38 23.27 9.20 5.03
N THR A 39 24.36 9.02 5.77
CA THR A 39 24.36 8.26 7.03
C THR A 39 24.78 9.20 8.15
N ALA A 40 23.90 9.37 9.15
CA ALA A 40 24.13 10.27 10.27
C ALA A 40 24.20 9.53 11.60
N GLU A 41 25.32 9.68 12.31
CA GLU A 41 25.39 9.33 13.73
C GLU A 41 24.96 10.52 14.59
N MET A 42 23.93 10.31 15.41
CA MET A 42 23.36 11.32 16.30
C MET A 42 23.27 10.77 17.74
N PRO A 43 24.40 10.71 18.45
CA PRO A 43 24.44 10.20 19.84
C PRO A 43 23.52 11.02 20.74
N GLY A 44 22.73 10.32 21.57
CA GLY A 44 21.76 10.96 22.47
C GLY A 44 20.41 11.31 21.85
N MET A 45 20.28 11.27 20.52
CA MET A 45 18.99 11.45 19.82
C MET A 45 18.30 10.10 19.60
N TYR A 46 19.03 9.07 19.22
CA TYR A 46 18.52 7.70 19.07
C TYR A 46 19.14 6.78 20.11
N PRO A 47 18.35 5.89 20.74
CA PRO A 47 18.87 4.84 21.61
C PRO A 47 19.82 3.88 20.86
N ALA A 48 20.63 3.16 21.60
CA ALA A 48 21.50 2.12 21.03
C ALA A 48 20.68 1.02 20.35
N GLY A 49 21.03 0.67 19.10
CA GLY A 49 20.34 -0.34 18.30
C GLY A 49 19.09 0.15 17.59
N GLU A 50 18.68 1.40 17.80
CA GLU A 50 17.61 2.02 17.03
C GLU A 50 18.15 2.87 15.88
N TYR A 51 17.39 2.93 14.80
CA TYR A 51 17.68 3.77 13.64
C TYR A 51 16.39 4.30 13.01
N ASP A 52 16.52 5.35 12.25
CA ASP A 52 15.44 5.97 11.49
C ASP A 52 15.83 6.05 10.02
N LEU A 53 14.83 5.89 9.15
CA LEU A 53 15.01 5.88 7.70
C LEU A 53 14.14 6.93 7.03
N ALA A 54 14.72 7.63 6.09
CA ALA A 54 13.98 8.46 5.16
C ALA A 54 14.41 8.17 3.72
N GLY A 55 13.55 8.48 2.77
CA GLY A 55 13.85 8.28 1.36
C GLY A 55 13.30 9.42 0.51
N PHE A 56 14.05 9.79 -0.53
CA PHE A 56 13.68 10.84 -1.46
C PHE A 56 13.67 10.28 -2.87
N ALA A 57 12.46 10.17 -3.46
CA ALA A 57 12.30 9.79 -4.85
C ALA A 57 12.14 11.04 -5.72
N VAL A 58 12.97 11.16 -6.74
CA VAL A 58 12.85 12.21 -7.76
C VAL A 58 12.52 11.57 -9.09
N VAL A 59 11.41 12.00 -9.67
CA VAL A 59 10.85 11.44 -10.90
C VAL A 59 10.55 12.55 -11.90
N VAL A 60 10.41 12.17 -13.17
CA VAL A 60 10.01 13.05 -14.26
C VAL A 60 8.81 12.45 -14.95
N VAL A 61 7.82 13.27 -15.24
CA VAL A 61 6.63 12.88 -16.01
C VAL A 61 6.27 14.00 -16.99
N GLU A 62 5.85 13.63 -18.19
CA GLU A 62 5.29 14.60 -19.12
C GLU A 62 4.02 15.23 -18.52
N LYS A 63 3.92 16.56 -18.57
CA LYS A 63 2.80 17.30 -17.95
C LYS A 63 1.43 16.79 -18.41
N SER A 64 1.32 16.41 -19.69
CA SER A 64 0.09 15.86 -20.27
C SER A 64 -0.25 14.44 -19.80
N LYS A 65 0.68 13.74 -19.12
CA LYS A 65 0.51 12.37 -18.61
C LYS A 65 0.32 12.32 -17.09
N ILE A 66 0.20 13.47 -16.44
CA ILE A 66 -0.07 13.51 -15.00
C ILE A 66 -1.48 12.99 -14.74
N LEU A 67 -1.59 11.95 -13.91
CA LEU A 67 -2.87 11.41 -13.44
C LEU A 67 -3.41 12.30 -12.32
N SER A 68 -4.13 13.34 -12.69
CA SER A 68 -4.68 14.33 -11.74
C SER A 68 -6.00 13.91 -11.10
N GLY A 69 -6.65 12.86 -11.62
CA GLY A 69 -8.00 12.45 -11.19
C GLY A 69 -9.12 13.35 -11.77
N ALA A 70 -8.81 14.42 -12.49
CA ALA A 70 -9.82 15.39 -12.97
C ALA A 70 -10.87 14.76 -13.91
N GLU A 71 -10.55 13.66 -14.59
CA GLU A 71 -11.44 12.97 -15.52
C GLU A 71 -12.30 11.88 -14.84
N ILE A 72 -12.17 11.70 -13.53
CA ILE A 72 -12.99 10.75 -12.78
C ILE A 72 -14.45 11.22 -12.79
N GLN A 73 -15.36 10.29 -13.00
CA GLN A 73 -16.80 10.54 -13.04
C GLN A 73 -17.57 9.41 -12.37
N ALA A 74 -18.81 9.70 -11.97
CA ALA A 74 -19.71 8.67 -11.45
C ALA A 74 -19.90 7.54 -12.48
N GLY A 75 -19.87 6.29 -12.03
CA GLY A 75 -19.91 5.10 -12.86
C GLY A 75 -18.54 4.55 -13.25
N ASP A 76 -17.44 5.26 -12.99
CA ASP A 76 -16.10 4.68 -13.14
C ASP A 76 -15.91 3.52 -12.15
N VAL A 77 -15.11 2.53 -12.55
CA VAL A 77 -14.83 1.34 -11.73
C VAL A 77 -13.59 1.57 -10.89
N VAL A 78 -13.66 1.11 -9.65
CA VAL A 78 -12.55 1.05 -8.70
C VAL A 78 -11.94 -0.34 -8.76
N LEU A 79 -10.74 -0.44 -9.31
CA LEU A 79 -9.94 -1.68 -9.30
C LEU A 79 -8.99 -1.65 -8.11
N GLY A 80 -8.99 -2.72 -7.31
CA GLY A 80 -8.05 -2.92 -6.22
C GLY A 80 -6.99 -3.94 -6.61
N LEU A 81 -5.72 -3.60 -6.45
CA LEU A 81 -4.59 -4.51 -6.60
C LEU A 81 -4.23 -5.09 -5.23
N ALA A 82 -4.10 -6.41 -5.16
CA ALA A 82 -3.82 -7.11 -3.91
C ALA A 82 -2.54 -6.61 -3.24
N SER A 83 -2.58 -6.50 -1.91
CA SER A 83 -1.38 -6.40 -1.09
C SER A 83 -0.81 -7.79 -0.82
N ASN A 84 0.42 -7.85 -0.31
CA ASN A 84 1.06 -9.08 0.15
C ASN A 84 1.25 -9.10 1.67
N GLY A 85 0.48 -8.30 2.40
CA GLY A 85 0.54 -8.19 3.85
C GLY A 85 0.19 -6.79 4.34
N VAL A 86 0.57 -6.48 5.56
CA VAL A 86 0.30 -5.16 6.19
C VAL A 86 1.07 -4.02 5.53
N HIS A 87 2.03 -4.34 4.68
CA HIS A 87 2.98 -3.39 4.11
C HIS A 87 3.76 -2.67 5.22
N SER A 88 3.77 -1.33 5.23
CA SER A 88 4.53 -0.55 6.21
C SER A 88 3.62 0.21 7.19
N ASN A 89 2.35 -0.19 7.34
CA ASN A 89 1.37 0.54 8.15
C ASN A 89 0.72 -0.36 9.20
N GLY A 90 0.29 0.25 10.31
CA GLY A 90 -0.46 -0.44 11.36
C GLY A 90 0.39 -1.27 12.33
N PHE A 91 1.72 -1.19 12.29
CA PHE A 91 2.60 -2.01 13.13
C PHE A 91 2.46 -1.78 14.63
N SER A 92 2.00 -0.61 15.06
CA SER A 92 1.69 -0.39 16.47
C SER A 92 0.58 -1.32 16.96
N LEU A 93 -0.46 -1.54 16.12
CA LEU A 93 -1.53 -2.48 16.41
C LEU A 93 -1.08 -3.94 16.25
N VAL A 94 -0.28 -4.24 15.22
CA VAL A 94 0.32 -5.57 15.02
C VAL A 94 1.10 -6.02 16.25
N ARG A 95 1.97 -5.15 16.82
CA ARG A 95 2.72 -5.46 18.05
C ARG A 95 1.80 -5.73 19.23
N LYS A 96 0.75 -4.92 19.40
CA LYS A 96 -0.26 -5.16 20.46
C LYS A 96 -0.99 -6.49 20.27
N CYS A 97 -1.28 -6.89 19.01
CA CYS A 97 -1.87 -8.20 18.75
C CYS A 97 -0.92 -9.34 19.10
N ILE A 98 0.37 -9.22 18.77
CA ILE A 98 1.40 -10.20 19.13
C ILE A 98 1.49 -10.32 20.66
N ASP A 99 1.60 -9.20 21.36
CA ASP A 99 1.68 -9.17 22.83
C ASP A 99 0.44 -9.79 23.47
N ARG A 100 -0.76 -9.48 22.94
CA ARG A 100 -2.03 -10.02 23.42
C ARG A 100 -2.15 -11.52 23.19
N ALA A 101 -1.75 -12.01 22.03
CA ALA A 101 -1.82 -13.41 21.66
C ALA A 101 -0.75 -14.25 22.40
N GLY A 102 0.43 -13.68 22.64
CA GLY A 102 1.53 -14.37 23.34
C GLY A 102 1.85 -15.73 22.71
N ALA A 103 1.72 -16.80 23.49
CA ALA A 103 1.95 -18.17 23.03
C ALA A 103 0.87 -18.70 22.04
N ALA A 104 -0.25 -17.99 21.88
CA ALA A 104 -1.33 -18.37 20.96
C ALA A 104 -1.16 -17.73 19.57
N CYS A 105 -0.01 -17.10 19.26
CA CYS A 105 0.29 -16.70 17.90
C CYS A 105 0.29 -17.92 16.97
N PRO A 106 -0.31 -17.83 15.76
CA PRO A 106 -0.30 -18.93 14.82
C PRO A 106 1.12 -19.22 14.31
N GLU A 107 1.38 -20.44 13.89
CA GLU A 107 2.67 -20.82 13.28
C GLU A 107 2.81 -20.22 11.88
N THR A 108 1.70 -20.19 11.14
CA THR A 108 1.63 -19.69 9.75
C THR A 108 0.41 -18.79 9.57
N LEU A 109 0.50 -17.89 8.60
CA LEU A 109 -0.61 -17.10 8.05
C LEU A 109 -0.46 -17.04 6.53
N ASP A 110 -1.55 -17.25 5.80
CA ASP A 110 -1.57 -17.26 4.33
C ASP A 110 -0.49 -18.19 3.73
N GLY A 111 -0.25 -19.33 4.39
CA GLY A 111 0.75 -20.31 3.98
C GLY A 111 2.22 -19.90 4.21
N GLN A 112 2.46 -18.77 4.86
CA GLN A 112 3.80 -18.28 5.20
C GLN A 112 4.06 -18.40 6.70
N PRO A 113 5.32 -18.61 7.15
CA PRO A 113 5.66 -18.50 8.56
C PRO A 113 5.16 -17.16 9.13
N PHE A 114 4.60 -17.17 10.34
CA PHE A 114 3.94 -16.02 10.96
C PHE A 114 4.74 -14.71 10.86
N ARG A 115 6.04 -14.76 11.22
CA ARG A 115 6.91 -13.58 11.11
C ARG A 115 7.11 -13.12 9.67
N ALA A 116 7.23 -14.04 8.72
CA ALA A 116 7.40 -13.71 7.32
C ALA A 116 6.15 -13.03 6.73
N ALA A 117 4.96 -13.52 7.08
CA ALA A 117 3.69 -12.91 6.67
C ALA A 117 3.56 -11.47 7.18
N LEU A 118 3.92 -11.21 8.45
CA LEU A 118 3.89 -9.87 9.04
C LEU A 118 4.95 -8.93 8.49
N MET A 119 6.13 -9.45 8.12
CA MET A 119 7.27 -8.66 7.65
C MET A 119 7.42 -8.66 6.13
N ALA A 120 6.41 -9.14 5.40
CA ALA A 120 6.42 -9.08 3.95
C ALA A 120 6.65 -7.63 3.47
N PRO A 121 7.67 -7.36 2.63
CA PRO A 121 7.92 -6.02 2.12
C PRO A 121 6.69 -5.46 1.39
N THR A 122 6.53 -4.15 1.41
CA THR A 122 5.49 -3.48 0.61
C THR A 122 5.60 -3.92 -0.86
N ARG A 123 4.48 -4.40 -1.43
CA ARG A 123 4.44 -4.81 -2.83
C ARG A 123 4.78 -3.64 -3.74
N LEU A 124 5.64 -3.86 -4.70
CA LEU A 124 6.07 -2.85 -5.65
C LEU A 124 5.18 -2.86 -6.90
N TYR A 125 4.32 -1.86 -7.02
CA TYR A 125 3.38 -1.71 -8.14
C TYR A 125 3.94 -0.92 -9.32
N VAL A 126 5.17 -0.41 -9.23
CA VAL A 126 5.73 0.55 -10.20
C VAL A 126 5.76 -0.01 -11.62
N LYS A 127 6.42 -1.16 -11.81
CA LYS A 127 6.57 -1.75 -13.14
C LYS A 127 5.24 -2.17 -13.75
N PRO A 128 4.37 -2.95 -13.06
CA PRO A 128 3.08 -3.34 -13.63
C PRO A 128 2.18 -2.13 -13.94
N VAL A 129 2.14 -1.12 -13.07
CA VAL A 129 1.35 0.09 -13.33
C VAL A 129 1.87 0.85 -14.55
N LEU A 130 3.19 1.06 -14.65
CA LEU A 130 3.78 1.74 -15.80
C LEU A 130 3.56 0.97 -17.12
N GLU A 131 3.56 -0.36 -17.07
CA GLU A 131 3.31 -1.18 -18.25
C GLU A 131 1.84 -1.06 -18.70
N VAL A 132 0.89 -1.19 -17.77
CA VAL A 132 -0.54 -1.05 -18.07
C VAL A 132 -0.87 0.36 -18.60
N LEU A 133 -0.25 1.40 -18.05
CA LEU A 133 -0.45 2.79 -18.48
C LEU A 133 -0.02 3.07 -19.93
N LYS A 134 0.73 2.19 -20.58
CA LYS A 134 1.11 2.38 -21.99
C LYS A 134 -0.09 2.29 -22.92
N ASP A 135 -1.00 1.34 -22.64
CA ASP A 135 -2.06 0.96 -23.56
C ASP A 135 -3.47 1.01 -22.95
N GLN A 136 -3.57 1.19 -21.63
CA GLN A 136 -4.84 1.14 -20.91
C GLN A 136 -5.13 2.46 -20.17
N PRO A 137 -6.38 2.92 -20.18
CA PRO A 137 -6.75 4.16 -19.51
C PRO A 137 -6.88 3.94 -18.00
N ILE A 138 -6.06 4.65 -17.25
CA ILE A 138 -6.20 4.81 -15.81
C ILE A 138 -6.37 6.31 -15.53
N LYS A 139 -7.43 6.68 -14.82
CA LYS A 139 -7.73 8.08 -14.47
C LYS A 139 -7.02 8.56 -13.22
N ALA A 140 -6.83 7.66 -12.25
CA ALA A 140 -6.12 7.95 -11.02
C ALA A 140 -5.59 6.67 -10.36
N LEU A 141 -4.60 6.84 -9.49
CA LEU A 141 -4.01 5.81 -8.65
C LEU A 141 -3.98 6.28 -7.21
N ALA A 142 -4.38 5.42 -6.27
CA ALA A 142 -4.24 5.67 -4.84
C ALA A 142 -3.45 4.53 -4.19
N HIS A 143 -2.26 4.84 -3.66
CA HIS A 143 -1.49 3.89 -2.85
C HIS A 143 -2.09 3.82 -1.46
N ILE A 144 -2.46 2.62 -1.02
CA ILE A 144 -3.14 2.42 0.26
C ILE A 144 -2.10 2.26 1.36
N THR A 145 -1.96 3.31 2.16
CA THR A 145 -1.02 3.45 3.27
C THR A 145 -1.77 3.68 4.59
N GLY A 146 -1.18 4.38 5.56
CA GLY A 146 -1.89 4.79 6.78
C GLY A 146 -3.17 5.56 6.45
N GLY A 147 -4.26 5.24 7.13
CA GLY A 147 -5.60 5.71 6.81
C GLY A 147 -6.41 4.74 5.93
N GLY A 148 -5.77 3.66 5.43
CA GLY A 148 -6.42 2.58 4.69
C GLY A 148 -7.18 3.04 3.45
N LEU A 149 -8.19 2.28 3.05
CA LEU A 149 -9.04 2.61 1.89
C LEU A 149 -9.79 3.93 2.09
N THR A 150 -10.25 4.18 3.32
CA THR A 150 -11.14 5.29 3.65
C THR A 150 -10.49 6.67 3.53
N GLU A 151 -9.20 6.78 3.80
CA GLU A 151 -8.50 8.07 3.79
C GLU A 151 -7.60 8.28 2.56
N ASN A 152 -7.18 7.18 1.88
CA ASN A 152 -6.31 7.33 0.71
C ASN A 152 -7.07 7.51 -0.60
N ILE A 153 -8.20 6.83 -0.81
CA ILE A 153 -8.99 6.99 -2.05
C ILE A 153 -9.50 8.43 -2.24
N PRO A 154 -10.02 9.13 -1.21
CA PRO A 154 -10.50 10.49 -1.37
C PRO A 154 -9.47 11.50 -1.88
N ARG A 155 -8.19 11.25 -1.67
CA ARG A 155 -7.11 12.16 -2.08
C ARG A 155 -7.01 12.34 -3.60
N VAL A 156 -7.56 11.39 -4.35
CA VAL A 156 -7.53 11.42 -5.83
C VAL A 156 -8.89 11.71 -6.45
N LEU A 157 -9.94 11.83 -5.63
CA LEU A 157 -11.29 12.08 -6.12
C LEU A 157 -11.56 13.59 -6.28
N PRO A 158 -12.22 14.01 -7.36
CA PRO A 158 -12.81 15.35 -7.46
C PRO A 158 -13.88 15.60 -6.38
N ALA A 159 -14.09 16.86 -6.06
CA ALA A 159 -15.16 17.28 -5.15
C ALA A 159 -16.53 16.79 -5.66
N GLY A 160 -17.39 16.34 -4.74
CA GLY A 160 -18.72 15.83 -5.06
C GLY A 160 -18.75 14.37 -5.53
N LEU A 161 -17.59 13.70 -5.55
CA LEU A 161 -17.50 12.28 -5.84
C LEU A 161 -17.07 11.48 -4.60
N GLY A 162 -17.51 10.24 -4.56
CA GLY A 162 -17.12 9.24 -3.58
C GLY A 162 -17.03 7.87 -4.23
N VAL A 163 -16.78 6.85 -3.43
CA VAL A 163 -16.79 5.45 -3.88
C VAL A 163 -17.61 4.58 -2.96
N ASP A 164 -18.33 3.65 -3.54
CA ASP A 164 -19.01 2.56 -2.87
C ASP A 164 -18.26 1.26 -3.18
N LEU A 165 -17.65 0.68 -2.15
CA LEU A 165 -16.85 -0.55 -2.23
C LEU A 165 -17.65 -1.73 -1.72
N GLN A 166 -17.43 -2.91 -2.30
CA GLN A 166 -18.04 -4.17 -1.87
C GLN A 166 -16.97 -5.04 -1.21
N ARG A 167 -17.04 -5.22 0.10
CA ARG A 167 -16.04 -6.00 0.86
C ARG A 167 -15.91 -7.44 0.35
N SER A 168 -16.99 -8.01 -0.12
CA SER A 168 -17.02 -9.36 -0.71
C SER A 168 -16.33 -9.49 -2.08
N ALA A 169 -15.94 -8.36 -2.70
CA ALA A 169 -15.31 -8.36 -4.01
C ALA A 169 -13.83 -8.79 -4.01
N TRP A 170 -13.20 -8.87 -2.84
CA TRP A 170 -11.83 -9.38 -2.70
C TRP A 170 -11.69 -10.28 -1.47
N PRO A 171 -10.76 -11.26 -1.50
CA PRO A 171 -10.63 -12.21 -0.41
C PRO A 171 -10.14 -11.54 0.88
N GLN A 172 -10.64 -12.04 2.01
CA GLN A 172 -10.04 -11.76 3.30
C GLN A 172 -8.93 -12.77 3.54
N THR A 173 -7.70 -12.30 3.72
CA THR A 173 -6.57 -13.17 4.03
C THR A 173 -6.58 -13.59 5.50
N GLU A 174 -5.91 -14.70 5.82
CA GLU A 174 -5.78 -15.18 7.21
C GLU A 174 -5.11 -14.13 8.10
N LEU A 175 -4.14 -13.40 7.55
CA LEU A 175 -3.44 -12.32 8.24
C LEU A 175 -4.39 -11.24 8.76
N PHE A 176 -5.26 -10.69 7.89
CA PHE A 176 -6.17 -9.63 8.29
C PHE A 176 -7.32 -10.15 9.16
N ALA A 177 -7.77 -11.39 8.95
CA ALA A 177 -8.74 -12.04 9.83
C ALA A 177 -8.16 -12.23 11.24
N TRP A 178 -6.93 -12.69 11.36
CA TRP A 178 -6.24 -12.84 12.64
C TRP A 178 -6.04 -11.51 13.36
N LEU A 179 -5.61 -10.47 12.63
CA LEU A 179 -5.43 -9.13 13.20
C LEU A 179 -6.76 -8.58 13.75
N GLN A 180 -7.83 -8.67 12.96
CA GLN A 180 -9.16 -8.20 13.35
C GLN A 180 -9.67 -8.91 14.61
N GLN A 181 -9.61 -10.23 14.62
CA GLN A 181 -10.04 -11.06 15.74
C GLN A 181 -9.21 -10.80 17.00
N THR A 182 -7.89 -10.75 16.86
CA THR A 182 -6.98 -10.57 18.00
C THR A 182 -7.08 -9.16 18.57
N ALA A 183 -7.20 -8.14 17.72
CA ALA A 183 -7.41 -6.76 18.16
C ALA A 183 -8.80 -6.53 18.76
N GLY A 184 -9.81 -7.28 18.31
CA GLY A 184 -11.22 -7.09 18.72
C GLY A 184 -11.77 -5.77 18.17
N ILE A 185 -11.41 -5.39 16.94
CA ILE A 185 -11.86 -4.16 16.28
C ILE A 185 -12.85 -4.49 15.16
N ASP A 186 -13.70 -3.53 14.85
CA ASP A 186 -14.67 -3.66 13.77
C ASP A 186 -14.02 -3.46 12.39
N GLU A 187 -14.80 -3.71 11.35
CA GLU A 187 -14.32 -3.62 9.97
C GLU A 187 -14.01 -2.18 9.56
N SER A 188 -14.73 -1.20 10.11
CA SER A 188 -14.48 0.21 9.82
C SER A 188 -13.09 0.63 10.30
N GLU A 189 -12.68 0.18 11.48
CA GLU A 189 -11.35 0.43 12.01
C GLU A 189 -10.27 -0.38 11.25
N MET A 190 -10.57 -1.60 10.79
CA MET A 190 -9.69 -2.36 9.90
C MET A 190 -9.42 -1.60 8.60
N ASN A 191 -10.48 -1.05 7.97
CA ASN A 191 -10.38 -0.30 6.71
C ASN A 191 -9.69 1.07 6.86
N ARG A 192 -9.55 1.58 8.09
CA ARG A 192 -8.82 2.82 8.40
C ARG A 192 -7.37 2.54 8.79
N THR A 193 -7.10 1.45 9.49
CA THR A 193 -5.77 1.13 10.02
C THR A 193 -4.89 0.42 9.01
N PHE A 194 -5.48 -0.49 8.23
CA PHE A 194 -4.77 -1.37 7.32
C PHE A 194 -5.22 -1.19 5.86
N ASN A 195 -4.41 -1.71 4.94
CA ASN A 195 -4.78 -1.84 3.54
C ASN A 195 -5.86 -2.92 3.30
N ASN A 196 -6.10 -3.77 4.29
CA ASN A 196 -7.12 -4.81 4.33
C ASN A 196 -7.14 -5.73 3.09
N GLY A 197 -5.96 -6.00 2.52
CA GLY A 197 -5.75 -6.85 1.35
C GLY A 197 -5.62 -6.10 0.01
N ILE A 198 -5.84 -4.78 -0.01
CA ILE A 198 -5.71 -3.93 -1.21
C ILE A 198 -4.60 -2.90 -0.99
N GLY A 199 -3.49 -3.02 -1.69
CA GLY A 199 -2.36 -2.12 -1.52
C GLY A 199 -2.31 -0.96 -2.51
N MET A 200 -2.98 -1.07 -3.66
CA MET A 200 -3.11 -0.01 -4.67
C MET A 200 -4.51 -0.01 -5.24
N VAL A 201 -5.05 1.16 -5.48
CA VAL A 201 -6.33 1.35 -6.19
C VAL A 201 -6.08 2.07 -7.51
N ALA A 202 -6.71 1.59 -8.59
CA ALA A 202 -6.77 2.26 -9.88
C ALA A 202 -8.23 2.60 -10.20
N ILE A 203 -8.51 3.85 -10.58
CA ILE A 203 -9.83 4.28 -11.05
C ILE A 203 -9.81 4.31 -12.57
N VAL A 204 -10.72 3.58 -13.18
CA VAL A 204 -10.74 3.33 -14.63
C VAL A 204 -12.14 3.51 -15.21
N PRO A 205 -12.26 3.87 -16.52
CA PRO A 205 -13.56 3.94 -17.17
C PRO A 205 -14.27 2.58 -17.14
N ALA A 206 -15.57 2.55 -16.87
CA ALA A 206 -16.34 1.31 -16.76
C ALA A 206 -16.23 0.41 -18.00
N ALA A 207 -16.23 1.00 -19.20
CA ALA A 207 -16.15 0.24 -20.46
C ALA A 207 -14.81 -0.49 -20.65
N GLN A 208 -13.73 -0.04 -20.01
CA GLN A 208 -12.39 -0.62 -20.09
C GLN A 208 -11.97 -1.40 -18.84
N ALA A 209 -12.80 -1.44 -17.80
CA ALA A 209 -12.43 -2.05 -16.50
C ALA A 209 -11.95 -3.50 -16.63
N GLY A 210 -12.64 -4.32 -17.43
CA GLY A 210 -12.23 -5.70 -17.70
C GLY A 210 -10.87 -5.77 -18.40
N ALA A 211 -10.63 -4.98 -19.43
CA ALA A 211 -9.37 -4.97 -20.16
C ALA A 211 -8.19 -4.51 -19.29
N VAL A 212 -8.42 -3.51 -18.42
CA VAL A 212 -7.40 -3.06 -17.45
C VAL A 212 -7.10 -4.14 -16.41
N GLN A 213 -8.13 -4.80 -15.89
CA GLN A 213 -8.00 -5.91 -14.94
C GLN A 213 -7.21 -7.07 -15.54
N ASP A 214 -7.53 -7.45 -16.79
CA ASP A 214 -6.85 -8.53 -17.52
C ASP A 214 -5.37 -8.16 -17.77
N ALA A 215 -5.09 -6.89 -18.11
CA ALA A 215 -3.74 -6.41 -18.30
C ALA A 215 -2.89 -6.51 -17.01
N PHE A 216 -3.44 -6.15 -15.85
CA PHE A 216 -2.76 -6.36 -14.57
C PHE A 216 -2.56 -7.85 -14.28
N THR A 217 -3.57 -8.67 -14.53
CA THR A 217 -3.50 -10.12 -14.31
C THR A 217 -2.41 -10.78 -15.19
N ALA A 218 -2.29 -10.36 -16.44
CA ALA A 218 -1.25 -10.84 -17.36
C ALA A 218 0.18 -10.50 -16.87
N LEU A 219 0.33 -9.47 -16.05
CA LEU A 219 1.60 -9.09 -15.42
C LEU A 219 1.82 -9.75 -14.04
N GLY A 220 0.93 -10.67 -13.63
CA GLY A 220 1.02 -11.39 -12.36
C GLY A 220 0.45 -10.63 -11.16
N GLU A 221 -0.28 -9.53 -11.38
CA GLU A 221 -1.02 -8.84 -10.34
C GLU A 221 -2.39 -9.47 -10.12
N GLN A 222 -2.82 -9.56 -8.86
CA GLN A 222 -4.20 -9.89 -8.54
C GLN A 222 -5.01 -8.60 -8.48
N ALA A 223 -5.89 -8.41 -9.45
CA ALA A 223 -6.74 -7.22 -9.57
C ALA A 223 -8.21 -7.60 -9.40
N TYR A 224 -8.94 -6.80 -8.62
CA TYR A 224 -10.35 -7.02 -8.29
C TYR A 224 -11.16 -5.75 -8.61
N ALA A 225 -12.33 -5.90 -9.22
CA ALA A 225 -13.29 -4.81 -9.32
C ALA A 225 -13.99 -4.66 -7.96
N ILE A 226 -13.48 -3.75 -7.12
CA ILE A 226 -13.88 -3.65 -5.71
C ILE A 226 -15.04 -2.67 -5.48
N GLY A 227 -15.41 -1.88 -6.48
CA GLY A 227 -16.51 -0.92 -6.34
C GLY A 227 -16.62 0.05 -7.50
N THR A 228 -17.40 1.10 -7.26
CA THR A 228 -17.69 2.13 -8.27
C THR A 228 -17.61 3.54 -7.69
N VAL A 229 -17.30 4.50 -8.56
CA VAL A 229 -17.37 5.93 -8.23
C VAL A 229 -18.84 6.37 -8.27
N VAL A 230 -19.25 7.13 -7.25
CA VAL A 230 -20.61 7.64 -7.11
C VAL A 230 -20.60 9.15 -6.87
N THR A 231 -21.68 9.83 -7.23
CA THR A 231 -21.91 11.22 -6.81
C THR A 231 -22.31 11.21 -5.33
N THR A 232 -21.71 12.08 -4.53
CA THR A 232 -22.03 12.16 -3.10
C THR A 232 -21.75 13.54 -2.53
N ASP A 233 -22.55 13.92 -1.52
CA ASP A 233 -22.33 15.05 -0.63
C ASP A 233 -21.90 14.61 0.80
N ARG A 234 -21.62 13.31 0.96
CA ARG A 234 -21.23 12.72 2.25
C ARG A 234 -19.91 13.30 2.74
N ALA A 235 -19.85 13.57 4.05
CA ALA A 235 -18.60 13.97 4.70
C ALA A 235 -17.53 12.87 4.62
N THR A 236 -17.96 11.58 4.58
CA THR A 236 -17.09 10.42 4.38
C THR A 236 -17.39 9.85 2.99
N PRO A 237 -16.55 10.16 1.98
CA PRO A 237 -16.85 9.82 0.58
C PRO A 237 -16.60 8.34 0.24
N VAL A 238 -15.98 7.56 1.11
CA VAL A 238 -15.75 6.12 0.93
C VAL A 238 -16.70 5.35 1.84
N ILE A 239 -17.49 4.45 1.24
CA ILE A 239 -18.31 3.47 1.98
C ILE A 239 -17.86 2.07 1.54
N VAL A 240 -17.62 1.21 2.52
CA VAL A 240 -17.38 -0.21 2.31
C VAL A 240 -18.63 -0.96 2.77
N HIS A 241 -19.34 -1.56 1.84
CA HIS A 241 -20.51 -2.39 2.13
C HIS A 241 -20.03 -3.80 2.48
N THR A 242 -20.49 -4.29 3.64
CA THR A 242 -20.18 -5.63 4.18
C THR A 242 -21.14 -6.68 3.68
#